data_2b1c8f0e9e2a0d7f45df0b63743a9b3c
#
_entry.id   2b1c8f0e9e2a0d7f45df0b63743a9b3c
#
_cell.length_a   1.000
_cell.length_b   1.000
_cell.length_c   1.000
_cell.angle_alpha   90.00
_cell.angle_beta   90.00
_cell.angle_gamma   90.00
#
_symmetry.space_group_name_H-M   'P 1'
#
loop_
_entity.id
_entity.type
_entity.pdbx_description
1 polymer ?
#
loop_
_entity_poly.entity_id
_entity_poly.type
_entity_poly.pdbx_seq_one_letter_code
_entity_poly.pdbx_strand_id
1 'polypeptide(L)'
;VIIDAQGDRAFCSGGDISELYKTGRQGDCAYGQAFWAAEYRLNALIYHYPKPYIAFMQGFTMGGGVGISCHGSHRIVGETSQIAMPECGIGLIPDVGGSYILACASGYLGEYLGLTAARMAAADAIYAGFADHFIPLSHWKTLIETLEKTGNTEHIANAAQPAPSSELKALQTQIDRHFSNESLAGLISSLTMSDDEFSQKSLKMVSRNAPLSMASTILLLRQLRDEGPDILRALQYEYRFTARSMEIGDFLEGVRAAIIDKDRNPHWQYNLTEVPHKASQSMLATLGALELNVKES
;
A
#
# COMPACT_ATOMS: atom_id res chain seq x y z
N VAL A 1 -4.33 -21.50 -7.71
CA VAL A 1 -3.44 -20.56 -8.44
C VAL A 1 -2.17 -20.38 -7.64
N ILE A 2 -1.01 -20.40 -8.30
CA ILE A 2 0.29 -20.03 -7.71
C ILE A 2 0.82 -18.86 -8.52
N ILE A 3 1.29 -17.83 -7.83
CA ILE A 3 1.99 -16.70 -8.41
C ILE A 3 3.35 -16.54 -7.75
N ASP A 4 4.38 -16.50 -8.56
CA ASP A 4 5.76 -16.22 -8.19
C ASP A 4 6.38 -15.25 -9.19
N ALA A 5 7.64 -14.87 -9.01
CA ALA A 5 8.34 -14.03 -9.95
C ALA A 5 9.73 -14.58 -10.28
N GLN A 6 10.23 -14.24 -11.46
CA GLN A 6 11.57 -14.61 -11.88
C GLN A 6 12.62 -13.65 -11.31
N GLY A 7 13.75 -14.21 -10.91
CA GLY A 7 14.88 -13.45 -10.33
C GLY A 7 14.71 -13.17 -8.84
N ASP A 8 15.74 -12.55 -8.26
CA ASP A 8 15.85 -12.41 -6.81
C ASP A 8 15.54 -11.00 -6.30
N ARG A 9 15.43 -10.03 -7.21
CA ARG A 9 15.38 -8.62 -6.83
C ARG A 9 14.00 -8.17 -6.35
N ALA A 10 12.97 -8.60 -7.06
CA ALA A 10 11.60 -8.14 -6.77
C ALA A 10 10.58 -9.19 -7.20
N PHE A 11 9.53 -9.33 -6.43
CA PHE A 11 8.31 -9.98 -6.87
C PHE A 11 7.57 -9.07 -7.87
N CYS A 12 7.19 -7.88 -7.43
CA CYS A 12 6.57 -6.86 -8.29
C CYS A 12 6.63 -5.49 -7.61
N SER A 13 7.01 -4.46 -8.36
CA SER A 13 7.11 -3.08 -7.86
C SER A 13 5.98 -2.17 -8.33
N GLY A 14 4.89 -2.73 -8.85
CA GLY A 14 3.72 -2.01 -9.34
C GLY A 14 3.66 -1.85 -10.86
N GLY A 15 2.66 -1.11 -11.33
CA GLY A 15 2.41 -0.84 -12.73
C GLY A 15 3.38 0.17 -13.37
N ASP A 16 3.38 0.25 -14.69
CA ASP A 16 4.14 1.27 -15.42
C ASP A 16 3.41 2.63 -15.36
N ILE A 17 3.86 3.44 -14.39
CA ILE A 17 3.30 4.79 -14.17
C ILE A 17 3.83 5.85 -15.14
N SER A 18 4.78 5.51 -16.01
CA SER A 18 5.29 6.44 -17.01
C SER A 18 4.28 6.73 -18.11
N GLU A 19 3.46 5.75 -18.49
CA GLU A 19 2.36 5.97 -19.44
C GLU A 19 1.21 6.77 -18.81
N LEU A 20 0.90 6.53 -17.56
CA LEU A 20 -0.05 7.35 -16.78
C LEU A 20 0.39 8.83 -16.73
N TYR A 21 1.69 9.06 -16.55
CA TYR A 21 2.23 10.43 -16.60
C TYR A 21 2.05 11.08 -17.97
N LYS A 22 2.40 10.39 -19.06
CA LYS A 22 2.29 10.94 -20.41
C LYS A 22 0.87 11.31 -20.78
N THR A 23 -0.08 10.40 -20.53
CA THR A 23 -1.50 10.61 -20.83
C THR A 23 -2.07 11.74 -19.95
N GLY A 24 -1.77 11.75 -18.66
CA GLY A 24 -2.19 12.82 -17.75
C GLY A 24 -1.63 14.20 -18.15
N ARG A 25 -0.39 14.28 -18.60
CA ARG A 25 0.20 15.54 -19.13
C ARG A 25 -0.47 16.03 -20.41
N GLN A 26 -1.13 15.17 -21.15
CA GLN A 26 -1.94 15.50 -22.33
C GLN A 26 -3.41 15.83 -21.98
N GLY A 27 -3.77 15.73 -20.70
CA GLY A 27 -5.15 15.94 -20.23
C GLY A 27 -6.06 14.71 -20.39
N ASP A 28 -5.51 13.55 -20.76
CA ASP A 28 -6.27 12.30 -20.85
C ASP A 28 -6.29 11.59 -19.48
N CYS A 29 -7.15 12.06 -18.59
CA CYS A 29 -7.37 11.42 -17.29
C CYS A 29 -8.18 10.11 -17.43
N ALA A 30 -8.91 9.91 -18.52
CA ALA A 30 -9.73 8.73 -18.73
C ALA A 30 -8.89 7.45 -18.83
N TYR A 31 -7.69 7.53 -19.41
CA TYR A 31 -6.76 6.42 -19.45
C TYR A 31 -6.40 5.92 -18.04
N GLY A 32 -6.03 6.83 -17.13
CA GLY A 32 -5.70 6.48 -15.74
C GLY A 32 -6.92 5.93 -14.99
N GLN A 33 -8.08 6.53 -15.17
CA GLN A 33 -9.33 6.04 -14.56
C GLN A 33 -9.64 4.61 -15.01
N ALA A 34 -9.49 4.30 -16.30
CA ALA A 34 -9.71 2.95 -16.84
C ALA A 34 -8.66 1.95 -16.28
N PHE A 35 -7.40 2.36 -16.20
CA PHE A 35 -6.31 1.56 -15.65
C PHE A 35 -6.61 1.15 -14.19
N TRP A 36 -6.85 2.13 -13.30
CA TRP A 36 -7.15 1.85 -11.89
C TRP A 36 -8.45 1.05 -11.72
N ALA A 37 -9.48 1.33 -12.52
CA ALA A 37 -10.72 0.58 -12.47
C ALA A 37 -10.52 -0.92 -12.78
N ALA A 38 -9.69 -1.24 -13.78
CA ALA A 38 -9.38 -2.62 -14.15
C ALA A 38 -8.54 -3.31 -13.06
N GLU A 39 -7.53 -2.60 -12.53
CA GLU A 39 -6.65 -3.11 -11.47
C GLU A 39 -7.45 -3.41 -10.20
N TYR A 40 -8.33 -2.51 -9.76
CA TYR A 40 -9.10 -2.69 -8.52
C TYR A 40 -10.15 -3.79 -8.63
N ARG A 41 -10.74 -4.00 -9.83
CA ARG A 41 -11.59 -5.18 -10.07
C ARG A 41 -10.79 -6.49 -9.96
N LEU A 42 -9.56 -6.50 -10.48
CA LEU A 42 -8.66 -7.65 -10.31
C LEU A 42 -8.33 -7.90 -8.84
N ASN A 43 -8.04 -6.86 -8.06
CA ASN A 43 -7.76 -7.00 -6.62
C ASN A 43 -8.96 -7.58 -5.86
N ALA A 44 -10.17 -7.11 -6.16
CA ALA A 44 -11.40 -7.65 -5.60
C ALA A 44 -11.62 -9.11 -6.00
N LEU A 45 -11.34 -9.46 -7.26
CA LEU A 45 -11.43 -10.83 -7.75
C LEU A 45 -10.45 -11.76 -7.01
N ILE A 46 -9.21 -11.35 -6.80
CA ILE A 46 -8.20 -12.13 -6.06
C ILE A 46 -8.67 -12.36 -4.62
N TYR A 47 -9.14 -11.31 -3.95
CA TYR A 47 -9.63 -11.42 -2.57
C TYR A 47 -10.81 -12.40 -2.42
N HIS A 48 -11.75 -12.38 -3.37
CA HIS A 48 -12.94 -13.26 -3.35
C HIS A 48 -12.75 -14.56 -4.14
N TYR A 49 -11.52 -14.85 -4.58
CA TYR A 49 -11.28 -16.00 -5.43
C TYR A 49 -11.62 -17.31 -4.70
N PRO A 50 -12.49 -18.18 -5.28
CA PRO A 50 -13.08 -19.33 -4.56
C PRO A 50 -12.11 -20.50 -4.39
N LYS A 51 -10.92 -20.44 -4.96
CA LYS A 51 -9.88 -21.47 -4.87
C LYS A 51 -8.62 -20.88 -4.24
N PRO A 52 -7.72 -21.71 -3.69
CA PRO A 52 -6.46 -21.23 -3.15
C PRO A 52 -5.69 -20.36 -4.17
N TYR A 53 -5.35 -19.15 -3.75
CA TYR A 53 -4.47 -18.23 -4.46
C TYR A 53 -3.23 -18.01 -3.59
N ILE A 54 -2.09 -18.51 -4.06
CA ILE A 54 -0.85 -18.63 -3.29
C ILE A 54 0.18 -17.70 -3.90
N ALA A 55 0.70 -16.75 -3.13
CA ALA A 55 1.71 -15.79 -3.59
C ALA A 55 3.05 -16.02 -2.89
N PHE A 56 4.13 -16.14 -3.66
CA PHE A 56 5.51 -16.24 -3.19
C PHE A 56 6.22 -14.90 -3.43
N MET A 57 6.38 -14.10 -2.38
CA MET A 57 6.82 -12.71 -2.47
C MET A 57 8.29 -12.54 -2.11
N GLN A 58 9.22 -12.84 -3.04
CA GLN A 58 10.65 -12.55 -2.84
C GLN A 58 11.01 -11.10 -3.17
N GLY A 59 12.02 -10.56 -2.51
CA GLY A 59 12.51 -9.21 -2.78
C GLY A 59 11.44 -8.13 -2.60
N PHE A 60 11.44 -7.13 -3.46
CA PHE A 60 10.48 -6.02 -3.36
C PHE A 60 9.08 -6.40 -3.84
N THR A 61 8.08 -6.10 -3.00
CA THR A 61 6.64 -6.19 -3.31
C THR A 61 6.00 -4.84 -2.94
N MET A 62 5.64 -4.03 -3.94
CA MET A 62 5.20 -2.65 -3.72
C MET A 62 4.05 -2.27 -4.65
N GLY A 63 3.17 -1.37 -4.21
CA GLY A 63 2.07 -0.86 -5.02
C GLY A 63 1.21 -1.96 -5.62
N GLY A 64 1.00 -1.98 -6.95
CA GLY A 64 0.29 -3.06 -7.65
C GLY A 64 0.80 -4.46 -7.34
N GLY A 65 2.07 -4.62 -6.92
CA GLY A 65 2.62 -5.88 -6.42
C GLY A 65 1.91 -6.38 -5.16
N VAL A 66 1.54 -5.47 -4.26
CA VAL A 66 0.69 -5.79 -3.08
C VAL A 66 -0.70 -6.23 -3.54
N GLY A 67 -1.29 -5.51 -4.51
CA GLY A 67 -2.60 -5.82 -5.05
C GLY A 67 -2.74 -7.22 -5.63
N ILE A 68 -1.71 -7.72 -6.33
CA ILE A 68 -1.74 -9.06 -6.94
C ILE A 68 -1.27 -10.18 -6.01
N SER A 69 -0.78 -9.87 -4.81
CA SER A 69 -0.23 -10.88 -3.88
C SER A 69 -0.90 -10.88 -2.51
N CYS A 70 -1.03 -9.70 -1.87
CA CYS A 70 -1.41 -9.62 -0.46
C CYS A 70 -2.91 -9.83 -0.19
N HIS A 71 -3.72 -10.04 -1.23
CA HIS A 71 -5.14 -10.42 -1.12
C HIS A 71 -5.36 -11.92 -1.34
N GLY A 72 -4.32 -12.68 -1.69
CA GLY A 72 -4.41 -14.12 -1.83
C GLY A 72 -4.69 -14.84 -0.51
N SER A 73 -5.14 -16.09 -0.61
CA SER A 73 -5.47 -16.92 0.55
C SER A 73 -4.24 -17.46 1.31
N HIS A 74 -3.06 -17.47 0.67
CA HIS A 74 -1.79 -17.92 1.26
C HIS A 74 -0.68 -16.99 0.77
N ARG A 75 -0.20 -16.14 1.68
CA ARG A 75 0.78 -15.08 1.38
C ARG A 75 2.11 -15.46 2.03
N ILE A 76 3.08 -15.85 1.18
CA ILE A 76 4.34 -16.43 1.62
C ILE A 76 5.46 -15.41 1.46
N VAL A 77 6.22 -15.22 2.52
CA VAL A 77 7.43 -14.38 2.56
C VAL A 77 8.65 -15.18 2.99
N GLY A 78 9.81 -14.74 2.57
CA GLY A 78 11.11 -15.33 2.93
C GLY A 78 12.10 -14.27 3.39
N GLU A 79 13.38 -14.64 3.45
CA GLU A 79 14.45 -13.81 4.00
C GLU A 79 14.68 -12.49 3.24
N THR A 80 14.38 -12.48 1.94
CA THR A 80 14.60 -11.31 1.07
C THR A 80 13.38 -10.40 0.93
N SER A 81 12.23 -10.82 1.45
CA SER A 81 10.97 -10.09 1.28
C SER A 81 11.03 -8.68 1.84
N GLN A 82 10.60 -7.71 1.04
CA GLN A 82 10.53 -6.29 1.39
C GLN A 82 9.21 -5.72 0.86
N ILE A 83 8.20 -5.63 1.72
CA ILE A 83 6.87 -5.16 1.34
C ILE A 83 6.69 -3.69 1.76
N ALA A 84 6.12 -2.85 0.90
CA ALA A 84 5.81 -1.46 1.23
C ALA A 84 4.65 -0.90 0.41
N MET A 85 4.00 0.15 0.96
CA MET A 85 3.03 1.01 0.26
C MET A 85 3.65 2.40 0.09
N PRO A 86 4.40 2.66 -1.01
CA PRO A 86 5.17 3.89 -1.18
C PRO A 86 4.39 5.04 -1.86
N GLU A 87 3.11 4.90 -2.07
CA GLU A 87 2.26 5.73 -2.93
C GLU A 87 2.25 7.20 -2.52
N CYS A 88 2.29 7.51 -1.21
CA CYS A 88 2.37 8.90 -0.74
C CYS A 88 3.63 9.63 -1.23
N GLY A 89 4.70 8.88 -1.55
CA GLY A 89 5.94 9.43 -2.12
C GLY A 89 5.84 9.86 -3.57
N ILE A 90 4.77 9.49 -4.26
CA ILE A 90 4.48 9.87 -5.66
C ILE A 90 3.14 10.58 -5.83
N GLY A 91 2.55 11.10 -4.76
CA GLY A 91 1.31 11.86 -4.85
C GLY A 91 0.04 11.01 -4.99
N LEU A 92 0.10 9.70 -4.71
CA LEU A 92 -1.05 8.81 -4.52
C LEU A 92 -1.28 8.48 -3.05
N ILE A 93 -2.32 7.73 -2.76
CA ILE A 93 -2.54 7.08 -1.46
C ILE A 93 -2.22 5.59 -1.57
N PRO A 94 -1.97 4.88 -0.46
CA PRO A 94 -1.99 3.42 -0.47
C PRO A 94 -3.30 2.90 -1.06
N ASP A 95 -3.22 2.30 -2.24
CA ASP A 95 -4.33 1.81 -3.05
C ASP A 95 -4.27 0.30 -3.26
N VAL A 96 -4.86 -0.22 -4.32
CA VAL A 96 -4.93 -1.65 -4.67
C VAL A 96 -5.50 -2.56 -3.57
N GLY A 97 -6.38 -2.02 -2.71
CA GLY A 97 -6.85 -2.67 -1.49
C GLY A 97 -5.84 -2.64 -0.33
N GLY A 98 -4.72 -1.95 -0.49
CA GLY A 98 -3.72 -1.74 0.56
C GLY A 98 -4.29 -0.96 1.74
N SER A 99 -5.18 0.00 1.51
CA SER A 99 -5.86 0.74 2.57
C SER A 99 -6.73 -0.17 3.45
N TYR A 100 -7.33 -1.22 2.87
CA TYR A 100 -8.03 -2.25 3.64
C TYR A 100 -7.09 -2.97 4.63
N ILE A 101 -5.93 -3.44 4.16
CA ILE A 101 -4.96 -4.14 5.01
C ILE A 101 -4.44 -3.18 6.09
N LEU A 102 -4.12 -1.95 5.73
CA LEU A 102 -3.66 -0.91 6.66
C LEU A 102 -4.73 -0.55 7.70
N ALA A 103 -6.01 -0.47 7.31
CA ALA A 103 -7.09 -0.21 8.25
C ALA A 103 -7.31 -1.36 9.24
N CYS A 104 -7.00 -2.61 8.84
CA CYS A 104 -7.07 -3.79 9.70
C CYS A 104 -5.84 -3.96 10.62
N ALA A 105 -4.74 -3.24 10.36
CA ALA A 105 -3.51 -3.35 11.14
C ALA A 105 -3.72 -2.87 12.60
N SER A 106 -2.93 -3.43 13.53
CA SER A 106 -3.03 -3.13 14.95
C SER A 106 -2.76 -1.65 15.27
N GLY A 107 -3.58 -1.05 16.13
CA GLY A 107 -3.42 0.32 16.57
C GLY A 107 -3.37 1.30 15.39
N TYR A 108 -2.31 2.12 15.33
CA TYR A 108 -2.08 3.08 14.26
C TYR A 108 -0.91 2.68 13.33
N LEU A 109 -0.61 1.38 13.28
CA LEU A 109 0.42 0.84 12.40
C LEU A 109 0.11 1.12 10.92
N GLY A 110 -1.17 1.10 10.55
CA GLY A 110 -1.59 1.42 9.19
C GLY A 110 -1.21 2.83 8.76
N GLU A 111 -1.45 3.84 9.60
CA GLU A 111 -1.03 5.21 9.34
C GLU A 111 0.49 5.31 9.25
N TYR A 112 1.22 4.68 10.18
CA TYR A 112 2.68 4.66 10.11
C TYR A 112 3.17 4.14 8.76
N LEU A 113 2.72 2.97 8.34
CA LEU A 113 3.16 2.33 7.08
C LEU A 113 2.73 3.12 5.84
N GLY A 114 1.47 3.58 5.80
CA GLY A 114 0.94 4.32 4.66
C GLY A 114 1.56 5.71 4.49
N LEU A 115 1.88 6.40 5.60
CA LEU A 115 2.43 7.76 5.54
C LEU A 115 3.95 7.78 5.38
N THR A 116 4.66 6.81 5.94
CA THR A 116 6.13 6.76 5.90
C THR A 116 6.69 6.00 4.72
N ALA A 117 5.88 5.15 4.06
CA ALA A 117 6.35 4.19 3.07
C ALA A 117 7.43 3.24 3.64
N ALA A 118 7.37 2.95 4.93
CA ALA A 118 8.33 2.05 5.59
C ALA A 118 8.29 0.66 4.96
N ARG A 119 9.47 0.09 4.75
CA ARG A 119 9.60 -1.26 4.23
C ARG A 119 9.47 -2.27 5.36
N MET A 120 8.66 -3.27 5.14
CA MET A 120 8.43 -4.39 6.03
C MET A 120 9.27 -5.59 5.58
N ALA A 121 10.16 -6.07 6.43
CA ALA A 121 10.74 -7.41 6.30
C ALA A 121 9.67 -8.49 6.58
N ALA A 122 10.01 -9.76 6.39
CA ALA A 122 9.06 -10.87 6.50
C ALA A 122 8.23 -10.86 7.80
N ALA A 123 8.89 -10.68 8.96
CA ALA A 123 8.22 -10.68 10.26
C ALA A 123 7.29 -9.47 10.43
N ASP A 124 7.69 -8.31 9.93
CA ASP A 124 6.91 -7.09 9.98
C ASP A 124 5.70 -7.17 9.03
N ALA A 125 5.88 -7.77 7.85
CA ALA A 125 4.79 -8.00 6.90
C ALA A 125 3.71 -8.94 7.48
N ILE A 126 4.13 -9.99 8.19
CA ILE A 126 3.19 -10.87 8.90
C ILE A 126 2.50 -10.11 10.03
N TYR A 127 3.23 -9.35 10.84
CA TYR A 127 2.66 -8.57 11.93
C TYR A 127 1.66 -7.53 11.47
N ALA A 128 1.94 -6.88 10.33
CA ALA A 128 1.07 -5.87 9.73
C ALA A 128 -0.08 -6.45 8.88
N GLY A 129 -0.17 -7.77 8.71
CA GLY A 129 -1.25 -8.43 7.98
C GLY A 129 -1.07 -8.50 6.46
N PHE A 130 0.12 -8.21 5.93
CA PHE A 130 0.44 -8.33 4.50
C PHE A 130 0.87 -9.75 4.09
N ALA A 131 1.26 -10.60 5.04
CA ALA A 131 1.70 -11.96 4.79
C ALA A 131 1.20 -12.91 5.89
N ASP A 132 1.23 -14.24 5.61
CA ASP A 132 0.75 -15.28 6.51
C ASP A 132 1.89 -16.17 7.01
N HIS A 133 2.79 -16.57 6.11
CA HIS A 133 3.78 -17.61 6.38
C HIS A 133 5.19 -17.15 6.04
N PHE A 134 6.11 -17.36 6.98
CA PHE A 134 7.53 -17.30 6.71
C PHE A 134 8.01 -18.69 6.27
N ILE A 135 8.53 -18.80 5.07
CA ILE A 135 9.12 -20.03 4.53
C ILE A 135 10.49 -19.67 3.92
N PRO A 136 11.58 -20.33 4.33
CA PRO A 136 12.89 -20.07 3.74
C PRO A 136 12.91 -20.24 2.22
N LEU A 137 13.55 -19.30 1.49
CA LEU A 137 13.58 -19.32 0.03
C LEU A 137 14.10 -20.63 -0.54
N SER A 138 15.03 -21.29 0.16
CA SER A 138 15.56 -22.60 -0.23
C SER A 138 14.50 -23.71 -0.34
N HIS A 139 13.36 -23.56 0.30
CA HIS A 139 12.25 -24.52 0.26
C HIS A 139 11.22 -24.22 -0.84
N TRP A 140 11.20 -23.01 -1.41
CA TRP A 140 10.12 -22.56 -2.29
C TRP A 140 9.98 -23.44 -3.54
N LYS A 141 11.07 -23.73 -4.22
CA LYS A 141 11.03 -24.54 -5.44
C LYS A 141 10.38 -25.91 -5.20
N THR A 142 10.82 -26.62 -4.17
CA THR A 142 10.27 -27.94 -3.83
C THR A 142 8.81 -27.84 -3.39
N LEU A 143 8.45 -26.78 -2.65
CA LEU A 143 7.07 -26.54 -2.22
C LEU A 143 6.17 -26.27 -3.43
N ILE A 144 6.57 -25.40 -4.36
CA ILE A 144 5.82 -25.11 -5.59
C ILE A 144 5.60 -26.40 -6.40
N GLU A 145 6.65 -27.18 -6.65
CA GLU A 145 6.54 -28.46 -7.36
C GLU A 145 5.58 -29.44 -6.66
N THR A 146 5.55 -29.44 -5.33
CA THR A 146 4.64 -30.27 -4.54
C THR A 146 3.21 -29.78 -4.64
N LEU A 147 2.98 -28.47 -4.54
CA LEU A 147 1.65 -27.85 -4.69
C LEU A 147 1.07 -28.09 -6.09
N GLU A 148 1.90 -27.97 -7.15
CA GLU A 148 1.48 -28.25 -8.53
C GLU A 148 1.04 -29.71 -8.73
N LYS A 149 1.74 -30.67 -8.10
CA LYS A 149 1.44 -32.09 -8.22
C LYS A 149 0.22 -32.52 -7.41
N THR A 150 0.04 -31.94 -6.21
CA THR A 150 -0.94 -32.43 -5.24
C THR A 150 -2.18 -31.57 -5.13
N GLY A 151 -2.08 -30.27 -5.40
CA GLY A 151 -3.13 -29.29 -5.11
C GLY A 151 -3.41 -29.09 -3.62
N ASN A 152 -2.64 -29.74 -2.71
CA ASN A 152 -2.90 -29.71 -1.27
C ASN A 152 -2.13 -28.57 -0.59
N THR A 153 -2.85 -27.57 -0.08
CA THR A 153 -2.28 -26.39 0.58
C THR A 153 -1.75 -26.66 1.99
N GLU A 154 -2.03 -27.83 2.61
CA GLU A 154 -1.45 -28.21 3.91
C GLU A 154 0.09 -28.25 3.88
N HIS A 155 0.67 -28.49 2.69
CA HIS A 155 2.12 -28.45 2.51
C HIS A 155 2.74 -27.08 2.84
N ILE A 156 1.96 -25.99 2.73
CA ILE A 156 2.39 -24.64 3.08
C ILE A 156 2.60 -24.54 4.59
N ALA A 157 1.59 -24.94 5.38
CA ALA A 157 1.68 -24.92 6.84
C ALA A 157 2.82 -25.81 7.36
N ASN A 158 3.02 -26.98 6.71
CA ASN A 158 4.10 -27.90 7.07
C ASN A 158 5.51 -27.38 6.74
N ALA A 159 5.64 -26.51 5.74
CA ALA A 159 6.90 -25.89 5.34
C ALA A 159 7.19 -24.58 6.10
N ALA A 160 6.16 -24.00 6.73
CA ALA A 160 6.28 -22.74 7.46
C ALA A 160 7.19 -22.89 8.69
N GLN A 161 7.97 -21.85 8.94
CA GLN A 161 8.85 -21.74 10.09
C GLN A 161 8.49 -20.51 10.93
N PRO A 162 8.88 -20.44 12.20
CA PRO A 162 8.76 -19.22 13.00
C PRO A 162 9.47 -18.07 12.29
N ALA A 163 8.76 -16.97 12.05
CA ALA A 163 9.38 -15.76 11.55
C ALA A 163 10.36 -15.17 12.58
N PRO A 164 11.37 -14.40 12.15
CA PRO A 164 12.19 -13.58 13.04
C PRO A 164 11.33 -12.63 13.90
N SER A 165 11.94 -11.94 14.86
CA SER A 165 11.23 -10.94 15.65
C SER A 165 10.84 -9.74 14.79
N SER A 166 9.60 -9.24 14.95
CA SER A 166 9.13 -8.04 14.27
C SER A 166 9.65 -6.77 14.97
N GLU A 167 10.31 -5.90 14.21
CA GLU A 167 10.73 -4.58 14.69
C GLU A 167 9.52 -3.67 14.89
N LEU A 168 8.55 -3.72 13.99
CA LEU A 168 7.32 -2.92 14.08
C LEU A 168 6.52 -3.24 15.34
N LYS A 169 6.47 -4.52 15.75
CA LYS A 169 5.83 -4.92 16.99
C LYS A 169 6.52 -4.29 18.20
N ALA A 170 7.84 -4.20 18.19
CA ALA A 170 8.60 -3.55 19.27
C ALA A 170 8.38 -2.03 19.32
N LEU A 171 8.08 -1.41 18.17
CA LEU A 171 7.84 0.03 18.04
C LEU A 171 6.36 0.41 18.23
N GLN A 172 5.43 -0.54 18.42
CA GLN A 172 3.98 -0.28 18.42
C GLN A 172 3.57 0.87 19.35
N THR A 173 4.11 0.93 20.56
CA THR A 173 3.77 2.00 21.52
C THR A 173 4.18 3.40 21.01
N GLN A 174 5.33 3.50 20.34
CA GLN A 174 5.79 4.76 19.76
C GLN A 174 4.97 5.13 18.52
N ILE A 175 4.64 4.15 17.69
CA ILE A 175 3.74 4.31 16.55
C ILE A 175 2.39 4.86 17.02
N ASP A 176 1.75 4.21 17.99
CA ASP A 176 0.44 4.61 18.49
C ASP A 176 0.46 6.01 19.11
N ARG A 177 1.55 6.36 19.83
CA ARG A 177 1.70 7.68 20.42
C ARG A 177 1.62 8.81 19.39
N HIS A 178 2.27 8.67 18.23
CA HIS A 178 2.39 9.75 17.26
C HIS A 178 1.35 9.64 16.14
N PHE A 179 1.10 8.45 15.64
CA PHE A 179 0.23 8.23 14.48
C PHE A 179 -1.26 8.15 14.81
N SER A 180 -1.62 8.21 16.10
CA SER A 180 -3.01 8.41 16.55
C SER A 180 -3.56 9.81 16.27
N ASN A 181 -2.72 10.77 15.89
CA ASN A 181 -3.17 12.13 15.61
C ASN A 181 -4.19 12.17 14.46
N GLU A 182 -5.24 12.99 14.65
CA GLU A 182 -6.37 13.08 13.70
C GLU A 182 -6.06 13.86 12.43
N SER A 183 -4.97 14.59 12.42
CA SER A 183 -4.55 15.41 11.28
C SER A 183 -3.07 15.27 11.01
N LEU A 184 -2.67 15.50 9.76
CA LEU A 184 -1.26 15.55 9.38
C LEU A 184 -0.50 16.61 10.18
N ALA A 185 -1.07 17.80 10.39
CA ALA A 185 -0.44 18.85 11.19
C ALA A 185 -0.20 18.42 12.64
N GLY A 186 -1.16 17.72 13.25
CA GLY A 186 -1.01 17.16 14.60
C GLY A 186 0.08 16.09 14.67
N LEU A 187 0.14 15.19 13.68
CA LEU A 187 1.21 14.20 13.57
C LEU A 187 2.59 14.88 13.46
N ILE A 188 2.75 15.82 12.55
CA ILE A 188 4.02 16.55 12.36
C ILE A 188 4.44 17.27 13.64
N SER A 189 3.50 17.94 14.32
CA SER A 189 3.76 18.59 15.61
C SER A 189 4.22 17.57 16.66
N SER A 190 3.52 16.45 16.80
CA SER A 190 3.86 15.39 17.74
C SER A 190 5.26 14.81 17.51
N LEU A 191 5.63 14.56 16.25
CA LEU A 191 6.96 14.08 15.90
C LEU A 191 8.05 15.13 16.13
N THR A 192 7.77 16.41 15.83
CA THR A 192 8.72 17.51 15.99
C THR A 192 9.04 17.80 17.45
N MET A 193 8.06 17.61 18.34
CA MET A 193 8.23 17.84 19.78
C MET A 193 8.98 16.71 20.52
N SER A 194 9.37 15.66 19.82
CA SER A 194 10.03 14.48 20.39
C SER A 194 11.44 14.35 19.84
N ASP A 195 12.43 14.22 20.74
CA ASP A 195 13.86 14.15 20.37
C ASP A 195 14.37 12.70 20.20
N ASP A 196 13.49 11.69 20.35
CA ASP A 196 13.88 10.28 20.20
C ASP A 196 14.15 9.90 18.72
N GLU A 197 14.94 8.85 18.53
CA GLU A 197 15.37 8.37 17.21
C GLU A 197 14.19 7.98 16.31
N PHE A 198 13.16 7.33 16.87
CA PHE A 198 11.97 6.93 16.12
C PHE A 198 11.25 8.14 15.55
N SER A 199 11.05 9.17 16.37
CA SER A 199 10.36 10.41 15.96
C SER A 199 11.12 11.16 14.88
N GLN A 200 12.44 11.31 15.02
CA GLN A 200 13.30 11.95 14.03
C GLN A 200 13.32 11.19 12.71
N LYS A 201 13.43 9.86 12.75
CA LYS A 201 13.39 9.00 11.57
C LYS A 201 12.04 9.10 10.87
N SER A 202 10.95 9.01 11.63
CA SER A 202 9.59 9.11 11.09
C SER A 202 9.32 10.48 10.47
N LEU A 203 9.71 11.57 11.13
CA LEU A 203 9.60 12.93 10.59
C LEU A 203 10.35 13.07 9.25
N LYS A 204 11.58 12.56 9.18
CA LYS A 204 12.36 12.55 7.94
C LYS A 204 11.69 11.77 6.82
N MET A 205 11.00 10.67 7.12
CA MET A 205 10.29 9.87 6.13
C MET A 205 9.06 10.61 5.61
N VAL A 206 8.18 11.09 6.50
CA VAL A 206 6.95 11.78 6.09
C VAL A 206 7.22 13.12 5.40
N SER A 207 8.33 13.81 5.75
CA SER A 207 8.67 15.11 5.14
C SER A 207 8.97 15.04 3.64
N ARG A 208 9.13 13.87 3.07
CA ARG A 208 9.40 13.68 1.63
C ARG A 208 8.14 13.43 0.82
N ASN A 209 7.07 13.03 1.48
CA ASN A 209 5.85 12.54 0.86
C ASN A 209 4.84 13.67 0.62
N ALA A 210 3.92 13.46 -0.32
CA ALA A 210 2.91 14.43 -0.70
C ALA A 210 1.93 14.71 0.47
N PRO A 211 1.82 15.95 0.94
CA PRO A 211 0.99 16.29 2.09
C PRO A 211 -0.50 15.98 1.88
N LEU A 212 -1.03 16.28 0.68
CA LEU A 212 -2.43 15.98 0.34
C LEU A 212 -2.70 14.47 0.39
N SER A 213 -1.79 13.66 -0.15
CA SER A 213 -1.88 12.20 -0.12
C SER A 213 -1.89 11.67 1.31
N MET A 214 -0.95 12.14 2.15
CA MET A 214 -0.88 11.71 3.55
C MET A 214 -2.12 12.11 4.36
N ALA A 215 -2.59 13.35 4.21
CA ALA A 215 -3.80 13.81 4.90
C ALA A 215 -5.04 13.04 4.45
N SER A 216 -5.14 12.71 3.16
CA SER A 216 -6.22 11.87 2.62
C SER A 216 -6.11 10.42 3.11
N THR A 217 -4.90 9.88 3.26
CA THR A 217 -4.68 8.53 3.80
C THR A 217 -5.14 8.45 5.26
N ILE A 218 -4.83 9.44 6.11
CA ILE A 218 -5.33 9.50 7.49
C ILE A 218 -6.86 9.45 7.50
N LEU A 219 -7.49 10.29 6.70
CA LEU A 219 -8.96 10.35 6.61
C LEU A 219 -9.55 9.03 6.14
N LEU A 220 -8.99 8.43 5.08
CA LEU A 220 -9.42 7.16 4.52
C LEU A 220 -9.36 6.01 5.52
N LEU A 221 -8.20 5.84 6.19
CA LEU A 221 -8.01 4.72 7.12
C LEU A 221 -8.96 4.82 8.32
N ARG A 222 -9.21 6.05 8.82
CA ARG A 222 -10.18 6.26 9.90
C ARG A 222 -11.59 5.95 9.44
N GLN A 223 -12.00 6.46 8.29
CA GLN A 223 -13.32 6.19 7.75
C GLN A 223 -13.55 4.69 7.55
N LEU A 224 -12.57 3.95 7.03
CA LEU A 224 -12.67 2.51 6.87
C LEU A 224 -12.81 1.79 8.22
N ARG A 225 -12.12 2.22 9.27
CA ARG A 225 -12.26 1.61 10.61
C ARG A 225 -13.62 1.90 11.23
N ASP A 226 -14.10 3.14 11.14
CA ASP A 226 -15.37 3.57 11.71
C ASP A 226 -16.55 2.83 11.07
N GLU A 227 -16.48 2.59 9.77
CA GLU A 227 -17.51 1.88 8.99
C GLU A 227 -17.37 0.34 9.04
N GLY A 228 -16.29 -0.17 9.64
CA GLY A 228 -15.87 -1.57 9.58
C GLY A 228 -15.13 -1.87 8.27
N PRO A 229 -13.84 -2.29 8.34
CA PRO A 229 -13.03 -2.52 7.14
C PRO A 229 -13.67 -3.52 6.18
N ASP A 230 -13.77 -3.13 4.91
CA ASP A 230 -14.29 -3.93 3.81
C ASP A 230 -13.49 -3.62 2.55
N ILE A 231 -13.01 -4.65 1.84
CA ILE A 231 -12.12 -4.44 0.69
C ILE A 231 -12.80 -3.75 -0.48
N LEU A 232 -14.09 -4.06 -0.74
CA LEU A 232 -14.80 -3.44 -1.88
C LEU A 232 -15.01 -1.95 -1.62
N ARG A 233 -15.29 -1.58 -0.36
CA ARG A 233 -15.37 -0.18 0.07
C ARG A 233 -14.02 0.51 0.01
N ALA A 234 -12.94 -0.14 0.44
CA ALA A 234 -11.59 0.39 0.36
C ALA A 234 -11.22 0.71 -1.09
N LEU A 235 -11.36 -0.25 -2.01
CA LEU A 235 -11.10 -0.07 -3.43
C LEU A 235 -11.96 1.05 -4.06
N GLN A 236 -13.21 1.19 -3.62
CA GLN A 236 -14.08 2.27 -4.08
C GLN A 236 -13.56 3.65 -3.61
N TYR A 237 -13.14 3.78 -2.36
CA TYR A 237 -12.59 5.02 -1.82
C TYR A 237 -11.23 5.36 -2.42
N GLU A 238 -10.38 4.37 -2.60
CA GLU A 238 -9.10 4.49 -3.30
C GLU A 238 -9.32 5.01 -4.71
N TYR A 239 -10.30 4.46 -5.44
CA TYR A 239 -10.64 4.92 -6.79
C TYR A 239 -11.10 6.38 -6.82
N ARG A 240 -11.82 6.85 -5.82
CA ARG A 240 -12.21 8.27 -5.73
C ARG A 240 -11.00 9.20 -5.73
N PHE A 241 -9.94 8.80 -5.01
CA PHE A 241 -8.69 9.55 -4.98
C PHE A 241 -7.93 9.43 -6.29
N THR A 242 -7.67 8.21 -6.76
CA THR A 242 -6.85 7.97 -7.94
C THR A 242 -7.47 8.56 -9.20
N ALA A 243 -8.80 8.48 -9.37
CA ALA A 243 -9.50 9.09 -10.49
C ALA A 243 -9.34 10.61 -10.59
N ARG A 244 -9.04 11.29 -9.46
CA ARG A 244 -8.80 12.75 -9.39
C ARG A 244 -7.31 13.11 -9.37
N SER A 245 -6.44 12.15 -9.10
CA SER A 245 -5.04 12.40 -8.77
C SER A 245 -4.25 13.08 -9.89
N MET A 246 -4.62 12.81 -11.16
CA MET A 246 -3.99 13.42 -12.32
C MET A 246 -4.44 14.87 -12.56
N GLU A 247 -5.66 15.22 -12.17
CA GLU A 247 -6.28 16.50 -12.47
C GLU A 247 -6.05 17.52 -11.35
N ILE A 248 -6.32 17.10 -10.11
CA ILE A 248 -6.31 17.99 -8.93
C ILE A 248 -5.40 17.51 -7.80
N GLY A 249 -4.67 16.41 -8.00
CA GLY A 249 -3.71 15.85 -7.04
C GLY A 249 -2.26 16.14 -7.40
N ASP A 250 -1.36 15.51 -6.65
CA ASP A 250 0.10 15.65 -6.78
C ASP A 250 0.73 14.52 -7.61
N PHE A 251 -0.07 13.61 -8.20
CA PHE A 251 0.45 12.40 -8.85
C PHE A 251 1.40 12.70 -10.01
N LEU A 252 1.02 13.61 -10.91
CA LEU A 252 1.87 13.93 -12.07
C LEU A 252 3.21 14.54 -11.63
N GLU A 253 3.19 15.39 -10.60
CA GLU A 253 4.42 15.96 -10.05
C GLU A 253 5.29 14.90 -9.36
N GLY A 254 4.67 14.02 -8.57
CA GLY A 254 5.38 12.91 -7.92
C GLY A 254 6.05 11.98 -8.92
N VAL A 255 5.35 11.60 -10.01
CA VAL A 255 5.93 10.78 -11.08
C VAL A 255 7.02 11.54 -11.83
N ARG A 256 6.85 12.85 -12.11
CA ARG A 256 7.91 13.66 -12.70
C ARG A 256 9.19 13.55 -11.87
N ALA A 257 9.11 13.86 -10.59
CA ALA A 257 10.27 13.92 -9.71
C ALA A 257 10.94 12.55 -9.48
N ALA A 258 10.13 11.48 -9.36
CA ALA A 258 10.65 10.15 -9.04
C ALA A 258 11.15 9.36 -10.26
N ILE A 259 10.47 9.48 -11.42
CA ILE A 259 10.64 8.56 -12.55
C ILE A 259 11.15 9.26 -13.80
N ILE A 260 10.59 10.43 -14.14
CA ILE A 260 10.91 11.14 -15.40
C ILE A 260 12.20 11.93 -15.27
N ASP A 261 12.21 12.94 -14.42
CA ASP A 261 13.40 13.81 -14.20
C ASP A 261 14.40 13.20 -13.23
N LYS A 262 13.92 12.35 -12.31
CA LYS A 262 14.71 11.64 -11.28
C LYS A 262 15.47 12.58 -10.35
N ASP A 263 15.03 13.85 -10.25
CA ASP A 263 15.62 14.87 -9.39
C ASP A 263 15.26 14.66 -7.90
N ARG A 264 14.21 13.85 -7.63
CA ARG A 264 13.70 13.58 -6.28
C ARG A 264 13.37 14.83 -5.48
N ASN A 265 12.98 15.89 -6.19
CA ASN A 265 12.61 17.19 -5.63
C ASN A 265 11.21 17.60 -6.11
N PRO A 266 10.16 16.95 -5.62
CA PRO A 266 8.78 17.28 -6.01
C PRO A 266 8.35 18.62 -5.41
N HIS A 267 7.53 19.34 -6.16
CA HIS A 267 6.87 20.58 -5.76
C HIS A 267 5.40 20.28 -5.41
N TRP A 268 5.17 19.84 -4.17
CA TRP A 268 3.82 19.51 -3.68
C TRP A 268 2.92 20.75 -3.59
N GLN A 269 1.62 20.58 -3.78
CA GLN A 269 0.63 21.68 -3.74
C GLN A 269 0.52 22.33 -2.36
N TYR A 270 0.77 21.58 -1.29
CA TYR A 270 0.61 22.03 0.10
C TYR A 270 1.88 21.80 0.91
N ASN A 271 2.07 22.65 1.93
CA ASN A 271 3.04 22.38 2.99
C ASN A 271 2.50 21.29 3.96
N LEU A 272 3.40 20.62 4.69
CA LEU A 272 3.07 19.50 5.59
C LEU A 272 2.00 19.85 6.64
N THR A 273 1.96 21.09 7.12
CA THR A 273 1.06 21.51 8.19
C THR A 273 -0.14 22.32 7.70
N GLU A 274 -0.26 22.55 6.38
CA GLU A 274 -1.21 23.50 5.80
C GLU A 274 -2.20 22.86 4.82
N VAL A 275 -2.38 21.54 4.88
CA VAL A 275 -3.37 20.86 4.05
C VAL A 275 -4.77 21.15 4.58
N PRO A 276 -5.63 21.85 3.81
CA PRO A 276 -7.00 22.11 4.24
C PRO A 276 -7.78 20.79 4.34
N HIS A 277 -8.50 20.58 5.43
CA HIS A 277 -9.32 19.38 5.61
C HIS A 277 -10.28 19.14 4.43
N LYS A 278 -10.87 20.23 3.90
CA LYS A 278 -11.74 20.17 2.71
C LYS A 278 -11.02 19.62 1.46
N ALA A 279 -9.71 19.84 1.32
CA ALA A 279 -8.95 19.30 0.18
C ALA A 279 -8.92 17.76 0.22
N SER A 280 -8.58 17.17 1.37
CA SER A 280 -8.61 15.71 1.57
C SER A 280 -10.01 15.13 1.40
N GLN A 281 -11.04 15.80 1.94
CA GLN A 281 -12.44 15.40 1.75
C GLN A 281 -12.85 15.43 0.27
N SER A 282 -12.42 16.44 -0.48
CA SER A 282 -12.72 16.55 -1.92
C SER A 282 -12.12 15.41 -2.72
N MET A 283 -10.91 14.95 -2.35
CA MET A 283 -10.27 13.80 -3.01
C MET A 283 -11.04 12.50 -2.80
N LEU A 284 -11.67 12.31 -1.64
CA LEU A 284 -12.43 11.10 -1.27
C LEU A 284 -13.95 11.22 -1.50
N ALA A 285 -14.42 12.38 -1.97
CA ALA A 285 -15.84 12.58 -2.24
C ALA A 285 -16.33 11.66 -3.37
N THR A 286 -17.61 11.26 -3.33
CA THR A 286 -18.23 10.45 -4.37
C THR A 286 -18.04 11.02 -5.77
N LEU A 287 -17.85 10.16 -6.75
CA LEU A 287 -17.71 10.48 -8.18
C LEU A 287 -19.07 10.50 -8.92
N GLY A 288 -20.17 10.24 -8.22
CA GLY A 288 -21.50 10.17 -8.82
C GLY A 288 -21.58 9.07 -9.88
N ALA A 289 -21.86 9.42 -11.13
CA ALA A 289 -21.97 8.45 -12.22
C ALA A 289 -20.65 7.75 -12.59
N LEU A 290 -19.50 8.32 -12.19
CA LEU A 290 -18.17 7.73 -12.43
C LEU A 290 -17.70 6.85 -11.26
N GLU A 291 -18.54 6.62 -10.25
CA GLU A 291 -18.18 5.76 -9.13
C GLU A 291 -17.82 4.34 -9.61
N LEU A 292 -16.74 3.78 -9.04
CA LEU A 292 -16.30 2.44 -9.43
C LEU A 292 -17.31 1.39 -8.96
N ASN A 293 -17.87 0.64 -9.90
CA ASN A 293 -18.53 -0.62 -9.59
C ASN A 293 -17.48 -1.74 -9.59
N VAL A 294 -17.05 -2.11 -8.41
CA VAL A 294 -16.00 -3.13 -8.23
C VAL A 294 -16.50 -4.54 -8.58
N LYS A 295 -17.82 -4.75 -8.56
CA LYS A 295 -18.46 -6.07 -8.82
C LYS A 295 -18.73 -6.33 -10.31
N GLU A 296 -18.63 -5.35 -11.15
CA GLU A 296 -18.72 -5.55 -12.60
C GLU A 296 -17.42 -6.14 -13.14
N SER A 297 -17.50 -7.39 -13.58
CA SER A 297 -16.43 -8.12 -14.30
C SER A 297 -16.55 -7.94 -15.80
#